data_4c17e91fe64cb0e6218957977a07a56e
#
_entry.id   4c17e91fe64cb0e6218957977a07a56e
#
_cell.length_a   1.000
_cell.length_b   1.000
_cell.length_c   1.000
_cell.angle_alpha   90.00
_cell.angle_beta   90.00
_cell.angle_gamma   90.00
#
_symmetry.space_group_name_H-M   'P 1'
#
loop_
_entity.id
_entity.type
_entity.pdbx_description
1 polymer ?
#
loop_
_entity_poly.entity_id
_entity_poly.type
_entity_poly.pdbx_seq_one_letter_code
_entity_poly.pdbx_strand_id
1 'polypeptide(L)'
;PAFRLHREEGFNMVRNWTGESTEELFYTLCDEYGLLVWNDFWLSTEGYNQNVNDEELFMANARETVRRFRNHPSLAVWCPRNEGYATPTLEPRLAALIAREDGTRFYSPNSRYMNLRTSGPWHYLADESEYFLRHAFGFSTELGTPSVPTAESMRKFIPEADRWPISDTW
;
A
#
# COMPACT_ATOMS: atom_id res chain seq x y z
N PRO A 1 2.23 9.54 15.92
CA PRO A 1 1.03 8.88 16.48
C PRO A 1 0.65 7.63 15.69
N ALA A 2 0.61 7.66 14.33
CA ALA A 2 0.14 6.55 13.51
C ALA A 2 0.91 5.24 13.77
N PHE A 3 2.25 5.24 13.71
CA PHE A 3 3.08 4.04 13.93
C PHE A 3 2.89 3.46 15.33
N ARG A 4 2.76 4.32 16.35
CA ARG A 4 2.48 3.88 17.72
C ARG A 4 1.14 3.13 17.78
N LEU A 5 0.09 3.69 17.17
CA LEU A 5 -1.22 3.05 17.12
C LEU A 5 -1.18 1.72 16.37
N HIS A 6 -0.52 1.66 15.21
CA HIS A 6 -0.33 0.39 14.49
C HIS A 6 0.31 -0.66 15.37
N ARG A 7 1.35 -0.29 16.14
CA ARG A 7 2.02 -1.23 17.03
C ARG A 7 1.15 -1.66 18.20
N GLU A 8 0.42 -0.73 18.82
CA GLU A 8 -0.51 -1.00 19.92
C GLU A 8 -1.67 -1.92 19.49
N GLU A 9 -2.16 -1.78 18.26
CA GLU A 9 -3.19 -2.63 17.65
C GLU A 9 -2.66 -4.00 17.17
N GLY A 10 -1.37 -4.26 17.33
CA GLY A 10 -0.77 -5.55 16.99
C GLY A 10 -0.38 -5.72 15.52
N PHE A 11 -0.42 -4.68 14.72
CA PHE A 11 0.10 -4.73 13.35
C PHE A 11 1.62 -4.94 13.37
N ASN A 12 2.12 -5.72 12.41
CA ASN A 12 3.54 -6.01 12.24
C ASN A 12 4.08 -5.61 10.87
N MET A 13 3.23 -5.18 9.96
CA MET A 13 3.61 -4.71 8.63
C MET A 13 2.72 -3.54 8.22
N VAL A 14 3.32 -2.62 7.47
CA VAL A 14 2.63 -1.55 6.77
C VAL A 14 2.96 -1.63 5.28
N ARG A 15 2.01 -1.34 4.43
CA ARG A 15 2.25 -1.19 3.01
C ARG A 15 2.33 0.29 2.66
N ASN A 16 3.45 0.70 2.10
CA ASN A 16 3.62 2.00 1.47
C ASN A 16 3.00 1.92 0.06
N TRP A 17 1.67 2.04 0.02
CA TRP A 17 0.88 1.90 -1.20
C TRP A 17 1.31 2.93 -2.23
N THR A 18 1.56 2.50 -3.44
CA THR A 18 2.09 3.31 -4.56
C THR A 18 3.30 4.19 -4.21
N GLY A 19 4.05 3.85 -3.17
CA GLY A 19 5.28 4.55 -2.80
C GLY A 19 5.08 6.00 -2.35
N GLU A 20 3.91 6.35 -1.80
CA GLU A 20 3.57 7.72 -1.44
C GLU A 20 4.43 8.30 -0.31
N SER A 21 4.83 7.45 0.64
CA SER A 21 5.73 7.89 1.72
C SER A 21 7.18 7.80 1.26
N THR A 22 7.80 8.96 1.11
CA THR A 22 9.19 9.12 0.64
C THR A 22 10.10 9.76 1.69
N GLU A 23 9.56 10.03 2.87
CA GLU A 23 10.30 10.64 3.97
C GLU A 23 11.14 9.59 4.72
N GLU A 24 12.36 9.94 5.03
CA GLU A 24 13.27 9.14 5.87
C GLU A 24 12.62 8.76 7.20
N LEU A 25 11.85 9.69 7.77
CA LEU A 25 11.16 9.49 9.04
C LEU A 25 10.16 8.34 9.00
N PHE A 26 9.50 8.07 7.85
CA PHE A 26 8.59 6.95 7.69
C PHE A 26 9.32 5.62 7.98
N TYR A 27 10.46 5.39 7.33
CA TYR A 27 11.24 4.16 7.48
C TYR A 27 11.92 4.08 8.85
N THR A 28 12.46 5.19 9.35
CA THR A 28 13.05 5.26 10.69
C THR A 28 12.03 4.87 11.77
N LEU A 29 10.80 5.36 11.68
CA LEU A 29 9.75 4.99 12.61
C LEU A 29 9.32 3.53 12.46
N CYS A 30 9.28 3.00 11.24
CA CYS A 30 9.03 1.57 11.04
C CYS A 30 10.12 0.72 11.69
N ASP A 31 11.39 1.11 11.57
CA ASP A 31 12.51 0.45 12.25
C ASP A 31 12.33 0.48 13.77
N GLU A 32 12.07 1.66 14.35
CA GLU A 32 11.90 1.86 15.80
C GLU A 32 10.71 1.09 16.38
N TYR A 33 9.58 1.05 15.66
CA TYR A 33 8.38 0.37 16.11
C TYR A 33 8.33 -1.12 15.72
N GLY A 34 9.30 -1.63 14.99
CA GLY A 34 9.36 -3.02 14.56
C GLY A 34 8.25 -3.38 13.56
N LEU A 35 7.93 -2.46 12.66
CA LEU A 35 6.93 -2.65 11.60
C LEU A 35 7.66 -2.95 10.29
N LEU A 36 7.38 -4.05 9.67
CA LEU A 36 7.88 -4.34 8.32
C LEU A 36 7.24 -3.41 7.29
N VAL A 37 7.99 -3.09 6.24
CA VAL A 37 7.52 -2.26 5.13
C VAL A 37 7.44 -3.08 3.86
N TRP A 38 6.27 -3.12 3.27
CA TRP A 38 6.05 -3.47 1.87
C TRP A 38 6.05 -2.17 1.08
N ASN A 39 7.06 -1.95 0.25
CA ASN A 39 7.21 -0.69 -0.49
C ASN A 39 6.84 -0.86 -1.96
N ASP A 40 5.76 -0.20 -2.37
CA ASP A 40 5.43 -0.08 -3.79
C ASP A 40 6.29 1.02 -4.46
N PHE A 41 6.44 0.91 -5.78
CA PHE A 41 6.80 2.05 -6.62
C PHE A 41 5.54 2.73 -7.15
N TRP A 42 5.71 3.85 -7.88
CA TRP A 42 4.65 4.82 -8.21
C TRP A 42 3.72 4.39 -9.35
N LEU A 43 3.43 3.11 -9.48
CA LEU A 43 2.49 2.57 -10.45
C LEU A 43 1.21 2.12 -9.75
N SER A 44 0.13 2.84 -10.00
CA SER A 44 -1.15 2.62 -9.35
C SER A 44 -2.08 1.72 -10.17
N THR A 45 -3.26 1.45 -9.62
CA THR A 45 -4.34 0.71 -10.29
C THR A 45 -4.87 1.45 -11.50
N GLU A 46 -4.94 2.77 -11.41
CA GLU A 46 -5.38 3.62 -12.52
C GLU A 46 -4.41 3.52 -13.68
N GLY A 47 -4.93 3.42 -14.87
CA GLY A 47 -4.11 3.29 -16.07
C GLY A 47 -3.42 1.92 -16.18
N TYR A 48 -4.10 0.84 -15.87
CA TYR A 48 -3.60 -0.51 -16.13
C TYR A 48 -2.95 -0.60 -17.51
N ASN A 49 -1.72 -1.12 -17.53
CA ASN A 49 -0.88 -1.25 -18.73
C ASN A 49 -0.50 0.09 -19.42
N GLN A 50 -0.73 1.22 -18.79
CA GLN A 50 -0.14 2.46 -19.28
C GLN A 50 1.35 2.50 -19.02
N ASN A 51 2.09 2.94 -20.00
CA ASN A 51 3.51 3.22 -19.85
C ASN A 51 3.71 4.46 -18.99
N VAL A 52 4.79 4.50 -18.24
CA VAL A 52 5.26 5.74 -17.66
C VAL A 52 5.66 6.70 -18.78
N ASN A 53 5.49 7.99 -18.57
CA ASN A 53 5.79 8.99 -19.59
C ASN A 53 7.29 9.04 -19.95
N ASP A 54 8.15 8.75 -18.98
CA ASP A 54 9.60 8.73 -19.14
C ASP A 54 10.17 7.56 -18.31
N GLU A 55 10.44 6.43 -18.98
CA GLU A 55 11.00 5.24 -18.32
C GLU A 55 12.40 5.47 -17.78
N GLU A 56 13.22 6.30 -18.41
CA GLU A 56 14.59 6.56 -17.94
C GLU A 56 14.57 7.37 -16.64
N LEU A 57 13.72 8.39 -16.57
CA LEU A 57 13.52 9.16 -15.35
C LEU A 57 12.92 8.29 -14.24
N PHE A 58 11.94 7.46 -14.57
CA PHE A 58 11.36 6.50 -13.62
C PHE A 58 12.43 5.57 -13.04
N MET A 59 13.28 4.99 -13.90
CA MET A 59 14.35 4.08 -13.48
C MET A 59 15.44 4.79 -12.66
N ALA A 60 15.74 6.04 -12.98
CA ALA A 60 16.66 6.86 -12.18
C ALA A 60 16.11 7.09 -10.77
N ASN A 61 14.85 7.51 -10.66
CA ASN A 61 14.18 7.71 -9.38
C ASN A 61 14.09 6.39 -8.58
N ALA A 62 13.72 5.29 -9.24
CA ALA A 62 13.66 3.98 -8.58
C ALA A 62 15.01 3.57 -8.02
N ARG A 63 16.11 3.80 -8.74
CA ARG A 63 17.46 3.53 -8.25
C ARG A 63 17.80 4.34 -7.01
N GLU A 64 17.51 5.62 -7.01
CA GLU A 64 17.78 6.49 -5.86
C GLU A 64 16.93 6.09 -4.66
N THR A 65 15.68 5.72 -4.86
CA THR A 65 14.79 5.20 -3.81
C THR A 65 15.34 3.92 -3.20
N VAL A 66 15.75 2.95 -4.02
CA VAL A 66 16.36 1.71 -3.52
C VAL A 66 17.62 2.00 -2.73
N ARG A 67 18.52 2.81 -3.26
CA ARG A 67 19.78 3.17 -2.59
C ARG A 67 19.57 3.88 -1.27
N ARG A 68 18.58 4.75 -1.22
CA ARG A 68 18.25 5.53 -0.04
C ARG A 68 17.70 4.64 1.08
N PHE A 69 16.78 3.74 0.78
CA PHE A 69 16.02 3.04 1.80
C PHE A 69 16.45 1.58 2.04
N ARG A 70 17.27 0.99 1.19
CA ARG A 70 17.69 -0.42 1.31
C ARG A 70 18.39 -0.78 2.63
N ASN A 71 18.89 0.19 3.38
CA ASN A 71 19.56 -0.07 4.65
C ASN A 71 18.60 -0.08 5.86
N HIS A 72 17.33 0.25 5.67
CA HIS A 72 16.34 0.15 6.73
C HIS A 72 15.99 -1.32 7.01
N PRO A 73 16.18 -1.82 8.24
CA PRO A 73 15.85 -3.20 8.57
C PRO A 73 14.35 -3.50 8.47
N SER A 74 13.49 -2.49 8.60
CA SER A 74 12.04 -2.62 8.40
C SER A 74 11.65 -2.96 6.97
N LEU A 75 12.42 -2.52 5.98
CA LEU A 75 12.09 -2.75 4.58
C LEU A 75 12.20 -4.24 4.22
N ALA A 76 11.08 -4.86 3.86
CA ALA A 76 10.98 -6.29 3.60
C ALA A 76 10.73 -6.63 2.13
N VAL A 77 9.92 -5.83 1.44
CA VAL A 77 9.44 -6.13 0.08
C VAL A 77 9.53 -4.89 -0.80
N TRP A 78 10.05 -5.10 -2.01
CA TRP A 78 9.93 -4.18 -3.13
C TRP A 78 8.84 -4.66 -4.09
N CYS A 79 7.92 -3.76 -4.49
CA CYS A 79 6.82 -4.06 -5.39
C CYS A 79 6.72 -2.97 -6.46
N PRO A 80 6.84 -3.30 -7.76
CA PRO A 80 6.85 -2.29 -8.82
C PRO A 80 5.49 -1.62 -9.03
N ARG A 81 4.40 -2.32 -8.69
CA ARG A 81 3.07 -1.84 -9.07
C ARG A 81 1.98 -2.35 -8.13
N ASN A 82 1.04 -1.48 -7.84
CA ASN A 82 -0.24 -1.87 -7.26
C ASN A 82 -1.06 -2.61 -8.31
N GLU A 83 -1.48 -3.85 -8.01
CA GLU A 83 -2.22 -4.74 -8.91
C GLU A 83 -1.57 -4.85 -10.32
N GLY A 84 -1.95 -5.72 -11.17
CA GLY A 84 -1.35 -5.83 -12.50
C GLY A 84 0.19 -5.87 -12.54
N TYR A 85 0.77 -5.86 -13.73
CA TYR A 85 2.22 -5.84 -13.94
C TYR A 85 2.66 -4.47 -14.48
N ALA A 86 3.90 -4.08 -14.20
CA ALA A 86 4.56 -3.05 -14.98
C ALA A 86 4.65 -3.48 -16.45
N THR A 87 4.91 -2.54 -17.36
CA THR A 87 4.97 -2.88 -18.78
C THR A 87 6.07 -3.91 -19.07
N PRO A 88 5.96 -4.68 -20.16
CA PRO A 88 6.99 -5.67 -20.51
C PRO A 88 8.40 -5.09 -20.68
N THR A 89 8.52 -3.79 -20.93
CA THR A 89 9.81 -3.10 -21.00
C THR A 89 10.32 -2.69 -19.64
N LEU A 90 9.46 -2.24 -18.74
CA LEU A 90 9.82 -1.71 -17.43
C LEU A 90 10.03 -2.80 -16.37
N GLU A 91 9.18 -3.84 -16.37
CA GLU A 91 9.20 -4.89 -15.35
C GLU A 91 10.57 -5.57 -15.20
N PRO A 92 11.19 -6.10 -16.27
CA PRO A 92 12.49 -6.77 -16.15
C PRO A 92 13.61 -5.79 -15.77
N ARG A 93 13.49 -4.52 -16.12
CA ARG A 93 14.47 -3.48 -15.75
C ARG A 93 14.40 -3.18 -14.25
N LEU A 94 13.20 -3.09 -13.67
CA LEU A 94 13.01 -2.91 -12.23
C LEU A 94 13.51 -4.11 -11.44
N ALA A 95 13.15 -5.32 -11.84
CA ALA A 95 13.63 -6.54 -11.21
C ALA A 95 15.17 -6.61 -11.19
N ALA A 96 15.81 -6.33 -12.34
CA ALA A 96 17.26 -6.31 -12.45
C ALA A 96 17.89 -5.18 -11.63
N LEU A 97 17.26 -4.02 -11.55
CA LEU A 97 17.73 -2.90 -10.74
C LEU A 97 17.72 -3.26 -9.26
N ILE A 98 16.63 -3.82 -8.76
CA ILE A 98 16.49 -4.20 -7.36
C ILE A 98 17.48 -5.32 -7.01
N ALA A 99 17.60 -6.33 -7.85
CA ALA A 99 18.59 -7.40 -7.66
C ALA A 99 20.03 -6.88 -7.58
N ARG A 100 20.37 -5.85 -8.34
CA ARG A 100 21.70 -5.24 -8.35
C ARG A 100 21.94 -4.28 -7.20
N GLU A 101 20.98 -3.41 -6.90
CA GLU A 101 21.16 -2.32 -5.94
C GLU A 101 20.89 -2.74 -4.48
N ASP A 102 20.00 -3.71 -4.28
CA ASP A 102 19.69 -4.29 -2.97
C ASP A 102 20.08 -5.77 -2.89
N GLY A 103 19.44 -6.62 -3.68
CA GLY A 103 19.75 -8.05 -3.78
C GLY A 103 19.39 -8.89 -2.56
N THR A 104 18.84 -8.31 -1.50
CA THR A 104 18.55 -8.98 -0.22
C THR A 104 17.07 -9.10 0.09
N ARG A 105 16.24 -8.15 -0.36
CA ARG A 105 14.81 -8.13 -0.10
C ARG A 105 14.03 -8.88 -1.18
N PHE A 106 12.88 -9.34 -0.78
CA PHE A 106 11.97 -9.98 -1.71
C PHE A 106 11.44 -8.96 -2.73
N TYR A 107 11.45 -9.36 -3.99
CA TYR A 107 10.82 -8.62 -5.07
C TYR A 107 9.51 -9.30 -5.43
N SER A 108 8.39 -8.60 -5.24
CA SER A 108 7.07 -9.04 -5.70
C SER A 108 6.73 -8.33 -7.02
N PRO A 109 6.46 -9.03 -8.12
CA PRO A 109 6.23 -8.38 -9.42
C PRO A 109 4.97 -7.51 -9.46
N ASN A 110 4.05 -7.72 -8.52
CA ASN A 110 2.89 -6.87 -8.28
C ASN A 110 2.27 -7.19 -6.92
N SER A 111 1.35 -6.36 -6.46
CA SER A 111 0.73 -6.51 -5.15
C SER A 111 -0.20 -7.74 -5.01
N ARG A 112 -0.62 -8.34 -6.12
CA ARG A 112 -1.49 -9.54 -6.10
C ARG A 112 -0.71 -10.85 -6.19
N TYR A 113 0.57 -10.81 -6.52
CA TYR A 113 1.37 -12.01 -6.78
C TYR A 113 1.36 -13.00 -5.63
N MET A 114 1.45 -12.51 -4.39
CA MET A 114 1.47 -13.34 -3.19
C MET A 114 0.09 -13.54 -2.55
N ASN A 115 -0.96 -12.98 -3.12
CA ASN A 115 -2.28 -13.09 -2.52
C ASN A 115 -2.79 -14.53 -2.60
N LEU A 116 -3.22 -15.07 -1.47
CA LEU A 116 -3.87 -16.37 -1.38
C LEU A 116 -5.38 -16.28 -1.66
N ARG A 117 -5.91 -15.08 -1.80
CA ARG A 117 -7.30 -14.79 -2.11
C ARG A 117 -7.43 -13.45 -2.85
N THR A 118 -8.60 -13.18 -3.38
CA THR A 118 -8.93 -11.89 -3.99
C THR A 118 -8.90 -10.76 -2.95
N SER A 119 -8.40 -9.60 -3.32
CA SER A 119 -8.47 -8.38 -2.51
C SER A 119 -9.92 -7.93 -2.27
N GLY A 120 -10.13 -7.13 -1.28
CA GLY A 120 -11.43 -6.57 -0.98
C GLY A 120 -12.09 -7.16 0.27
N PRO A 121 -13.44 -7.15 0.31
CA PRO A 121 -14.41 -7.18 -0.78
C PRO A 121 -14.80 -5.84 -1.46
N TRP A 122 -14.41 -4.69 -0.93
CA TRP A 122 -14.66 -3.34 -1.46
C TRP A 122 -16.14 -2.93 -1.53
N HIS A 123 -17.00 -3.62 -0.81
CA HIS A 123 -18.42 -3.29 -0.67
C HIS A 123 -18.89 -3.61 0.75
N TYR A 124 -20.03 -3.03 1.13
CA TYR A 124 -20.62 -3.30 2.43
C TYR A 124 -21.13 -4.74 2.51
N LEU A 125 -20.84 -5.40 3.62
CA LEU A 125 -21.36 -6.71 3.96
C LEU A 125 -22.40 -6.55 5.08
N ALA A 126 -23.62 -7.00 4.82
CA ALA A 126 -24.71 -6.93 5.79
C ALA A 126 -24.51 -7.85 7.00
N ASP A 127 -23.79 -8.96 6.81
CA ASP A 127 -23.35 -9.86 7.86
C ASP A 127 -21.85 -9.67 8.07
N GLU A 128 -21.47 -9.02 9.16
CA GLU A 128 -20.08 -8.77 9.52
C GLU A 128 -19.27 -10.05 9.70
N SER A 129 -19.91 -11.15 10.11
CA SER A 129 -19.22 -12.44 10.27
C SER A 129 -18.68 -12.97 8.95
N GLU A 130 -19.32 -12.65 7.83
CA GLU A 130 -18.88 -13.05 6.51
C GLU A 130 -17.51 -12.45 6.17
N TYR A 131 -17.26 -11.20 6.59
CA TYR A 131 -15.96 -10.57 6.41
C TYR A 131 -14.84 -11.38 7.05
N PHE A 132 -15.00 -11.78 8.30
CA PHE A 132 -13.99 -12.53 9.04
C PHE A 132 -13.88 -13.99 8.59
N LEU A 133 -14.99 -14.63 8.29
CA LEU A 133 -15.02 -16.05 7.94
C LEU A 133 -14.63 -16.35 6.50
N ARG A 134 -14.90 -15.41 5.58
CA ARG A 134 -14.69 -15.63 4.14
C ARG A 134 -13.65 -14.73 3.50
N HIS A 135 -13.37 -13.57 4.10
CA HIS A 135 -12.48 -12.58 3.50
C HIS A 135 -11.19 -12.34 4.28
N ALA A 136 -11.17 -12.54 5.60
CA ALA A 136 -10.01 -12.31 6.45
C ALA A 136 -9.18 -13.58 6.68
N PHE A 137 -8.73 -14.24 5.62
CA PHE A 137 -7.89 -15.44 5.73
C PHE A 137 -6.69 -15.40 4.78
N GLY A 138 -5.64 -16.15 5.12
CA GLY A 138 -4.43 -16.22 4.32
C GLY A 138 -3.70 -14.88 4.27
N PHE A 139 -2.85 -14.71 3.27
CA PHE A 139 -2.16 -13.46 3.00
C PHE A 139 -2.90 -12.67 1.92
N SER A 140 -3.12 -11.38 2.17
CA SER A 140 -3.65 -10.43 1.20
C SER A 140 -2.98 -9.07 1.42
N THR A 141 -2.56 -8.44 0.35
CA THR A 141 -1.97 -7.10 0.38
C THR A 141 -3.01 -6.01 0.62
N GLU A 142 -4.26 -6.32 0.37
CA GLU A 142 -5.38 -5.40 0.56
C GLU A 142 -6.59 -6.15 1.08
N LEU A 143 -7.09 -5.69 2.23
CA LEU A 143 -8.27 -6.21 2.88
C LEU A 143 -9.09 -5.04 3.37
N GLY A 144 -10.33 -4.95 2.95
CA GLY A 144 -11.16 -3.86 3.43
C GLY A 144 -12.55 -3.79 2.80
N THR A 145 -13.36 -2.99 3.44
CA THR A 145 -14.67 -2.56 2.97
C THR A 145 -14.74 -1.04 3.01
N PRO A 146 -15.65 -0.42 2.27
CA PRO A 146 -15.96 0.98 2.47
C PRO A 146 -16.30 1.25 3.94
N SER A 147 -15.76 2.30 4.49
CA SER A 147 -16.01 2.73 5.87
C SER A 147 -16.26 4.23 5.93
N VAL A 148 -16.97 4.67 6.94
CA VAL A 148 -17.18 6.09 7.21
C VAL A 148 -16.36 6.51 8.42
N PRO A 149 -15.92 7.76 8.50
CA PRO A 149 -15.30 8.31 9.70
C PRO A 149 -16.22 8.24 10.91
N THR A 150 -15.66 8.41 12.10
CA THR A 150 -16.46 8.48 13.33
C THR A 150 -17.46 9.63 13.27
N ALA A 151 -18.61 9.49 13.95
CA ALA A 151 -19.61 10.55 14.03
C ALA A 151 -19.04 11.88 14.54
N GLU A 152 -18.04 11.83 15.44
CA GLU A 152 -17.34 13.02 15.91
C GLU A 152 -16.58 13.71 14.77
N SER A 153 -15.87 12.95 13.94
CA SER A 153 -15.15 13.49 12.78
C SER A 153 -16.13 14.05 11.75
N MET A 154 -17.21 13.33 11.46
CA MET A 154 -18.24 13.79 10.52
C MET A 154 -18.86 15.14 10.91
N ARG A 155 -19.09 15.35 12.21
CA ARG A 155 -19.63 16.63 12.72
C ARG A 155 -18.70 17.82 12.48
N LYS A 156 -17.41 17.61 12.23
CA LYS A 156 -16.44 18.68 12.00
C LYS A 156 -16.51 19.28 10.58
N PHE A 157 -16.99 18.53 9.62
CA PHE A 157 -17.01 18.96 8.22
C PHE A 157 -18.39 18.90 7.53
N ILE A 158 -19.37 18.17 8.10
CA ILE A 158 -20.74 18.17 7.57
C ILE A 158 -21.56 19.22 8.34
N PRO A 159 -22.14 20.23 7.65
CA PRO A 159 -23.04 21.20 8.27
C PRO A 159 -24.19 20.51 9.00
N GLU A 160 -24.66 21.09 10.08
CA GLU A 160 -25.70 20.49 10.93
C GLU A 160 -26.97 20.17 10.16
N ALA A 161 -27.38 21.07 9.26
CA ALA A 161 -28.59 20.90 8.44
C ALA A 161 -28.50 19.72 7.45
N ASP A 162 -27.27 19.29 7.11
CA ASP A 162 -27.02 18.24 6.12
C ASP A 162 -26.68 16.89 6.76
N ARG A 163 -26.57 16.83 8.09
CA ARG A 163 -26.16 15.59 8.79
C ARG A 163 -27.21 14.50 8.72
N TRP A 164 -28.46 14.88 8.78
CA TRP A 164 -29.57 13.92 8.74
C TRP A 164 -30.89 14.58 8.29
N PRO A 165 -31.72 13.93 7.47
CA PRO A 165 -31.43 12.65 6.79
C PRO A 165 -30.31 12.76 5.79
N ILE A 166 -29.73 11.62 5.37
CA ILE A 166 -28.71 11.57 4.33
C ILE A 166 -29.25 12.26 3.06
N SER A 167 -28.47 13.15 2.51
CA SER A 167 -28.80 13.97 1.34
C SER A 167 -27.65 13.91 0.31
N ASP A 168 -27.80 14.63 -0.80
CA ASP A 168 -26.78 14.73 -1.85
C ASP A 168 -25.45 15.37 -1.36
N THR A 169 -25.42 15.92 -0.16
CA THR A 169 -24.20 16.42 0.48
C THR A 169 -23.26 15.30 0.93
N TRP A 170 -23.79 14.12 1.13
CA TRP A 170 -23.04 12.92 1.48
C TRP A 170 -22.45 12.29 0.24
#